data_c9350786ff7b8c3ce8e9c3e306e74fa3
#
_entry.id   c9350786ff7b8c3ce8e9c3e306e74fa3
#
_cell.length_a   1.000
_cell.length_b   1.000
_cell.length_c   1.000
_cell.angle_alpha   90.00
_cell.angle_beta   90.00
_cell.angle_gamma   90.00
#
_symmetry.space_group_name_H-M   'P 1'
#
loop_
_entity.id
_entity.type
_entity.pdbx_description
1 polymer ?
#
loop_
_entity_poly.entity_id
_entity_poly.type
_entity_poly.pdbx_seq_one_letter_code
_entity_poly.pdbx_strand_id
1 'polypeptide(L)'
;MKKITVFLLAFFAMLSTSYGQVKETRGVGNFTAIKASSGVNVVYTQGPVQNVEVTWEKDLMKFLKVETKNNILKIFIENTNYYKKMDTSKLLVTVSNPGIGSVTVSSSATFSIKNNLNVSLLKINTSSSADFSGTVTCNSIFIDASSSSNVALNMATDDIAVSLSSSSSVSLKGKTDNLAIDASSSADCDAKELVSNMAQVSASTSSDVHVLALNGLDATASTSASIKYYGKLDKVKINESTSGSVEQIK
;
A
#
# COMPACT_ATOMS: atom_id res chain seq x y z
N MET A 1 -7.71 -72.69 -34.36
CA MET A 1 -8.35 -72.19 -33.15
C MET A 1 -7.46 -71.07 -32.59
N LYS A 2 -7.85 -69.81 -32.84
CA LYS A 2 -7.07 -68.65 -32.38
C LYS A 2 -7.61 -68.19 -31.02
N LYS A 3 -6.77 -68.21 -29.99
CA LYS A 3 -7.08 -67.70 -28.66
C LYS A 3 -6.93 -66.17 -28.68
N ILE A 4 -8.02 -65.46 -28.50
CA ILE A 4 -8.04 -64.00 -28.33
C ILE A 4 -7.84 -63.74 -26.85
N THR A 5 -6.68 -63.15 -26.50
CA THR A 5 -6.40 -62.70 -25.15
C THR A 5 -6.90 -61.24 -25.04
N VAL A 6 -7.96 -61.02 -24.26
CA VAL A 6 -8.50 -59.70 -23.96
C VAL A 6 -7.64 -59.09 -22.85
N PHE A 7 -6.93 -58.03 -23.16
CA PHE A 7 -6.16 -57.20 -22.21
C PHE A 7 -7.11 -56.15 -21.62
N LEU A 8 -7.56 -56.37 -20.38
CA LEU A 8 -8.36 -55.41 -19.62
C LEU A 8 -7.45 -54.35 -19.07
N LEU A 9 -7.41 -53.17 -19.72
CA LEU A 9 -6.71 -51.99 -19.22
C LEU A 9 -7.55 -51.34 -18.14
N ALA A 10 -7.23 -51.61 -16.88
CA ALA A 10 -7.81 -50.88 -15.74
C ALA A 10 -7.27 -49.43 -15.74
N PHE A 11 -8.13 -48.50 -16.20
CA PHE A 11 -7.85 -47.06 -16.12
C PHE A 11 -8.10 -46.62 -14.68
N PHE A 12 -7.03 -46.59 -13.89
CA PHE A 12 -7.03 -46.04 -12.52
C PHE A 12 -7.10 -44.51 -12.63
N ALA A 13 -8.30 -43.96 -12.64
CA ALA A 13 -8.52 -42.53 -12.52
C ALA A 13 -8.08 -42.09 -11.11
N MET A 14 -6.86 -41.58 -11.00
CA MET A 14 -6.43 -40.84 -9.82
C MET A 14 -7.30 -39.60 -9.71
N LEU A 15 -8.31 -39.66 -8.87
CA LEU A 15 -9.00 -38.50 -8.35
C LEU A 15 -7.99 -37.72 -7.47
N SER A 16 -7.20 -36.87 -8.08
CA SER A 16 -6.51 -35.82 -7.37
C SER A 16 -7.59 -34.90 -6.81
N THR A 17 -7.87 -34.99 -5.51
CA THR A 17 -8.60 -33.97 -4.77
C THR A 17 -7.73 -32.71 -4.77
N SER A 18 -7.82 -31.96 -5.86
CA SER A 18 -7.34 -30.59 -5.89
C SER A 18 -8.18 -29.84 -4.87
N TYR A 19 -7.61 -29.48 -3.73
CA TYR A 19 -8.18 -28.45 -2.86
C TYR A 19 -8.13 -27.16 -3.67
N GLY A 20 -9.11 -26.98 -4.55
CA GLY A 20 -9.18 -25.89 -5.49
C GLY A 20 -9.52 -24.60 -4.77
N GLN A 21 -8.80 -23.53 -5.10
CA GLN A 21 -9.26 -22.20 -4.81
C GLN A 21 -10.65 -22.01 -5.43
N VAL A 22 -11.57 -21.44 -4.68
CA VAL A 22 -12.89 -21.04 -5.16
C VAL A 22 -12.94 -19.53 -5.29
N LYS A 23 -13.76 -19.07 -6.21
CA LYS A 23 -13.97 -17.68 -6.52
C LYS A 23 -15.41 -17.32 -6.20
N GLU A 24 -15.62 -16.29 -5.36
CA GLU A 24 -16.93 -15.85 -4.92
C GLU A 24 -17.07 -14.34 -5.05
N THR A 25 -18.19 -13.87 -5.61
CA THR A 25 -18.56 -12.46 -5.57
C THR A 25 -19.26 -12.15 -4.25
N ARG A 26 -18.87 -11.07 -3.59
CA ARG A 26 -19.46 -10.57 -2.34
C ARG A 26 -20.40 -9.41 -2.62
N GLY A 27 -21.66 -9.56 -2.24
CA GLY A 27 -22.64 -8.47 -2.26
C GLY A 27 -22.31 -7.48 -1.14
N VAL A 28 -21.95 -6.25 -1.51
CA VAL A 28 -21.58 -5.18 -0.57
C VAL A 28 -22.34 -3.89 -0.90
N GLY A 29 -22.58 -3.05 0.11
CA GLY A 29 -23.14 -1.71 -0.08
C GLY A 29 -22.14 -0.77 -0.74
N ASN A 30 -22.58 0.45 -1.11
CA ASN A 30 -21.72 1.47 -1.68
C ASN A 30 -20.62 1.88 -0.69
N PHE A 31 -19.42 2.13 -1.19
CA PHE A 31 -18.29 2.57 -0.39
C PHE A 31 -17.42 3.58 -1.15
N THR A 32 -16.77 4.45 -0.41
CA THR A 32 -15.80 5.43 -0.88
C THR A 32 -14.45 5.29 -0.16
N ALA A 33 -14.37 4.34 0.76
CA ALA A 33 -13.16 4.02 1.50
C ALA A 33 -13.00 2.50 1.67
N ILE A 34 -11.76 2.03 1.80
CA ILE A 34 -11.45 0.62 2.03
C ILE A 34 -10.57 0.49 3.27
N LYS A 35 -10.87 -0.49 4.12
CA LYS A 35 -10.04 -0.91 5.24
C LYS A 35 -9.70 -2.39 5.11
N ALA A 36 -8.41 -2.70 4.92
CA ALA A 36 -7.89 -4.05 4.80
C ALA A 36 -6.99 -4.40 6.00
N SER A 37 -7.13 -5.60 6.56
CA SER A 37 -6.30 -6.06 7.69
C SER A 37 -6.22 -7.57 7.76
N SER A 38 -5.38 -8.08 8.67
CA SER A 38 -5.24 -9.53 8.92
C SER A 38 -4.65 -10.30 7.74
N GLY A 39 -3.57 -9.79 7.14
CA GLY A 39 -2.84 -10.49 6.08
C GLY A 39 -3.61 -10.70 4.77
N VAL A 40 -4.70 -9.95 4.54
CA VAL A 40 -5.43 -10.04 3.27
C VAL A 40 -4.65 -9.34 2.15
N ASN A 41 -4.70 -9.91 0.94
CA ASN A 41 -4.15 -9.26 -0.25
C ASN A 41 -5.30 -8.66 -1.07
N VAL A 42 -5.30 -7.33 -1.24
CA VAL A 42 -6.32 -6.59 -1.98
C VAL A 42 -5.73 -5.99 -3.25
N VAL A 43 -6.35 -6.27 -4.38
CA VAL A 43 -6.06 -5.65 -5.67
C VAL A 43 -7.23 -4.76 -6.07
N TYR A 44 -7.00 -3.47 -6.10
CA TYR A 44 -7.99 -2.47 -6.46
C TYR A 44 -7.85 -2.04 -7.92
N THR A 45 -8.97 -1.88 -8.60
CA THR A 45 -9.04 -1.33 -9.96
C THR A 45 -10.12 -0.25 -10.00
N GLN A 46 -9.78 0.98 -10.36
CA GLN A 46 -10.79 1.98 -10.65
C GLN A 46 -11.55 1.61 -11.93
N GLY A 47 -12.86 1.49 -11.82
CA GLY A 47 -13.72 1.08 -12.93
C GLY A 47 -15.16 1.52 -12.70
N PRO A 48 -16.01 1.55 -13.76
CA PRO A 48 -17.35 2.12 -13.69
C PRO A 48 -18.32 1.29 -12.82
N VAL A 49 -18.02 0.02 -12.58
CA VAL A 49 -18.90 -0.90 -11.86
C VAL A 49 -18.25 -1.34 -10.56
N GLN A 50 -19.02 -1.21 -9.47
CA GLN A 50 -18.62 -1.74 -8.17
C GLN A 50 -18.73 -3.26 -8.15
N ASN A 51 -17.62 -3.93 -7.84
CA ASN A 51 -17.57 -5.38 -7.67
C ASN A 51 -16.52 -5.75 -6.61
N VAL A 52 -16.82 -6.77 -5.82
CA VAL A 52 -15.86 -7.35 -4.88
C VAL A 52 -15.87 -8.86 -5.06
N GLU A 53 -14.71 -9.39 -5.41
CA GLU A 53 -14.51 -10.80 -5.70
C GLU A 53 -13.40 -11.35 -4.83
N VAL A 54 -13.63 -12.51 -4.24
CA VAL A 54 -12.70 -13.20 -3.35
C VAL A 54 -12.28 -14.51 -4.00
N THR A 55 -10.98 -14.76 -4.00
CA THR A 55 -10.39 -16.04 -4.38
C THR A 55 -9.62 -16.60 -3.18
N TRP A 56 -10.02 -17.75 -2.67
CA TRP A 56 -9.35 -18.43 -1.56
C TRP A 56 -9.72 -19.92 -1.51
N GLU A 57 -9.17 -20.64 -0.54
CA GLU A 57 -9.54 -22.03 -0.24
C GLU A 57 -10.97 -22.09 0.31
N LYS A 58 -11.78 -23.02 -0.21
CA LYS A 58 -13.22 -23.11 0.12
C LYS A 58 -13.51 -23.15 1.61
N ASP A 59 -12.75 -23.94 2.36
CA ASP A 59 -12.98 -24.14 3.79
C ASP A 59 -12.59 -22.92 4.63
N LEU A 60 -11.75 -22.03 4.10
CA LEU A 60 -11.30 -20.82 4.74
C LEU A 60 -12.20 -19.61 4.46
N MET A 61 -13.02 -19.65 3.39
CA MET A 61 -13.91 -18.54 2.99
C MET A 61 -14.83 -18.04 4.11
N LYS A 62 -15.25 -18.91 5.03
CA LYS A 62 -16.10 -18.56 6.17
C LYS A 62 -15.46 -17.61 7.19
N PHE A 63 -14.15 -17.57 7.23
CA PHE A 63 -13.39 -16.71 8.15
C PHE A 63 -13.13 -15.32 7.58
N LEU A 64 -13.24 -15.15 6.26
CA LEU A 64 -13.07 -13.84 5.64
C LEU A 64 -14.37 -13.05 5.76
N LYS A 65 -14.26 -11.87 6.37
CA LYS A 65 -15.33 -10.87 6.44
C LYS A 65 -15.11 -9.81 5.38
N VAL A 66 -16.13 -9.57 4.58
CA VAL A 66 -16.19 -8.51 3.58
C VAL A 66 -17.54 -7.81 3.78
N GLU A 67 -17.50 -6.64 4.37
CA GLU A 67 -18.71 -5.91 4.77
C GLU A 67 -18.57 -4.40 4.56
N THR A 68 -19.67 -3.74 4.23
CA THR A 68 -19.71 -2.28 4.15
C THR A 68 -20.41 -1.70 5.38
N LYS A 69 -19.74 -0.78 6.07
CA LYS A 69 -20.30 -0.01 7.19
C LYS A 69 -19.85 1.45 7.10
N ASN A 70 -20.77 2.38 7.17
CA ASN A 70 -20.51 3.83 7.08
C ASN A 70 -19.71 4.21 5.82
N ASN A 71 -20.08 3.68 4.67
CA ASN A 71 -19.38 3.84 3.38
C ASN A 71 -17.92 3.36 3.35
N ILE A 72 -17.53 2.50 4.28
CA ILE A 72 -16.21 1.87 4.34
C ILE A 72 -16.35 0.38 4.06
N LEU A 73 -15.70 -0.12 3.01
CA LEU A 73 -15.55 -1.54 2.76
C LEU A 73 -14.48 -2.10 3.69
N LYS A 74 -14.85 -2.97 4.60
CA LYS A 74 -13.95 -3.65 5.52
C LYS A 74 -13.67 -5.06 5.02
N ILE A 75 -12.40 -5.41 4.93
CA ILE A 75 -11.91 -6.72 4.46
C ILE A 75 -10.92 -7.23 5.50
N PHE A 76 -11.28 -8.29 6.22
CA PHE A 76 -10.44 -8.83 7.28
C PHE A 76 -10.76 -10.29 7.57
N ILE A 77 -9.80 -11.01 8.14
CA ILE A 77 -10.04 -12.35 8.67
C ILE A 77 -10.51 -12.22 10.11
N GLU A 78 -11.64 -12.86 10.42
CA GLU A 78 -12.17 -12.88 11.77
C GLU A 78 -11.17 -13.58 12.71
N ASN A 79 -10.91 -12.96 13.88
CA ASN A 79 -9.98 -13.53 14.85
C ASN A 79 -10.50 -14.86 15.39
N THR A 80 -9.85 -15.95 15.00
CA THR A 80 -10.18 -17.30 15.45
C THR A 80 -8.92 -17.95 16.02
N ASN A 81 -9.08 -18.97 16.85
CA ASN A 81 -7.96 -19.78 17.33
C ASN A 81 -7.19 -20.48 16.19
N TYR A 82 -7.74 -20.47 14.97
CA TYR A 82 -7.14 -21.07 13.78
C TYR A 82 -6.32 -20.08 12.94
N TYR A 83 -6.36 -18.76 13.21
CA TYR A 83 -5.71 -17.73 12.40
C TYR A 83 -4.22 -18.05 12.14
N LYS A 84 -3.48 -18.46 13.16
CA LYS A 84 -2.06 -18.80 13.05
C LYS A 84 -1.74 -20.00 12.12
N LYS A 85 -2.76 -20.80 11.78
CA LYS A 85 -2.64 -21.98 10.91
C LYS A 85 -3.16 -21.75 9.49
N MET A 86 -3.72 -20.57 9.21
CA MET A 86 -4.28 -20.25 7.89
C MET A 86 -3.19 -19.76 6.95
N ASP A 87 -3.13 -20.33 5.76
CA ASP A 87 -2.32 -19.80 4.68
C ASP A 87 -3.07 -18.66 3.99
N THR A 88 -2.69 -17.41 4.32
CA THR A 88 -3.25 -16.20 3.71
C THR A 88 -2.55 -15.82 2.41
N SER A 89 -1.43 -16.46 2.05
CA SER A 89 -0.66 -16.13 0.85
C SER A 89 -1.46 -16.32 -0.45
N LYS A 90 -2.44 -17.21 -0.40
CA LYS A 90 -3.34 -17.53 -1.53
C LYS A 90 -4.65 -16.73 -1.50
N LEU A 91 -4.89 -15.93 -0.45
CA LEU A 91 -6.08 -15.10 -0.35
C LEU A 91 -5.92 -13.86 -1.23
N LEU A 92 -6.81 -13.71 -2.21
CA LEU A 92 -6.88 -12.55 -3.07
C LEU A 92 -8.28 -11.96 -3.04
N VAL A 93 -8.38 -10.66 -2.75
CA VAL A 93 -9.62 -9.90 -2.88
C VAL A 93 -9.45 -8.87 -3.98
N THR A 94 -10.19 -9.02 -5.07
CA THR A 94 -10.22 -8.07 -6.17
C THR A 94 -11.39 -7.11 -5.97
N VAL A 95 -11.11 -5.83 -5.95
CA VAL A 95 -12.09 -4.76 -5.74
C VAL A 95 -12.12 -3.85 -6.95
N SER A 96 -13.30 -3.59 -7.49
CA SER A 96 -13.55 -2.58 -8.51
C SER A 96 -14.56 -1.57 -8.00
N ASN A 97 -14.35 -0.27 -8.30
CA ASN A 97 -15.23 0.82 -7.84
C ASN A 97 -14.91 2.09 -8.64
N PRO A 98 -15.88 3.02 -8.86
CA PRO A 98 -15.64 4.28 -9.59
C PRO A 98 -14.58 5.19 -8.99
N GLY A 99 -14.33 5.13 -7.69
CA GLY A 99 -13.28 5.89 -7.02
C GLY A 99 -13.33 5.75 -5.51
N ILE A 100 -12.16 5.79 -4.89
CA ILE A 100 -12.00 5.76 -3.44
C ILE A 100 -11.16 6.94 -2.98
N GLY A 101 -11.56 7.61 -1.90
CA GLY A 101 -10.85 8.74 -1.31
C GLY A 101 -10.04 8.39 -0.07
N SER A 102 -10.16 7.16 0.45
CA SER A 102 -9.39 6.73 1.62
C SER A 102 -9.13 5.23 1.62
N VAL A 103 -7.90 4.86 2.01
CA VAL A 103 -7.48 3.47 2.20
C VAL A 103 -6.75 3.35 3.54
N THR A 104 -7.14 2.36 4.34
CA THR A 104 -6.43 1.97 5.55
C THR A 104 -5.97 0.52 5.42
N VAL A 105 -4.67 0.28 5.59
CA VAL A 105 -4.09 -1.07 5.51
C VAL A 105 -3.29 -1.36 6.78
N SER A 106 -3.52 -2.50 7.40
CA SER A 106 -2.87 -2.84 8.66
C SER A 106 -2.67 -4.34 8.84
N SER A 107 -1.88 -4.72 9.86
CA SER A 107 -1.73 -6.12 10.26
C SER A 107 -1.33 -7.04 9.11
N SER A 108 -0.20 -6.71 8.48
CA SER A 108 0.42 -7.48 7.37
C SER A 108 -0.48 -7.65 6.14
N ALA A 109 -1.49 -6.80 5.96
CA ALA A 109 -2.29 -6.78 4.75
C ALA A 109 -1.54 -6.04 3.63
N THR A 110 -1.82 -6.43 2.38
CA THR A 110 -1.27 -5.78 1.19
C THR A 110 -2.40 -5.15 0.38
N PHE A 111 -2.19 -3.93 -0.09
CA PHE A 111 -3.11 -3.24 -0.99
C PHE A 111 -2.37 -2.72 -2.22
N SER A 112 -2.82 -3.10 -3.40
CA SER A 112 -2.25 -2.63 -4.65
C SER A 112 -3.30 -2.03 -5.57
N ILE A 113 -2.98 -0.88 -6.17
CA ILE A 113 -3.79 -0.24 -7.21
C ILE A 113 -3.27 -0.72 -8.57
N LYS A 114 -4.10 -1.42 -9.33
CA LYS A 114 -3.71 -2.07 -10.59
C LYS A 114 -3.61 -1.10 -11.78
N ASN A 115 -4.48 -0.09 -11.82
CA ASN A 115 -4.48 0.94 -12.85
C ASN A 115 -4.25 2.32 -12.22
N ASN A 116 -4.17 3.38 -13.02
CA ASN A 116 -4.05 4.73 -12.46
C ASN A 116 -5.35 5.12 -11.74
N LEU A 117 -5.26 5.46 -10.45
CA LEU A 117 -6.38 5.98 -9.66
C LEU A 117 -6.49 7.48 -9.86
N ASN A 118 -7.61 7.94 -10.43
CA ASN A 118 -7.91 9.36 -10.63
C ASN A 118 -8.98 9.82 -9.64
N VAL A 119 -8.61 10.65 -8.67
CA VAL A 119 -9.50 11.19 -7.64
C VAL A 119 -9.06 12.60 -7.26
N SER A 120 -9.92 13.40 -6.62
CA SER A 120 -9.50 14.73 -6.15
C SER A 120 -8.60 14.66 -4.91
N LEU A 121 -8.90 13.73 -4.02
CA LEU A 121 -8.20 13.56 -2.74
C LEU A 121 -8.01 12.08 -2.44
N LEU A 122 -6.80 11.70 -2.00
CA LEU A 122 -6.54 10.36 -1.48
C LEU A 122 -5.89 10.43 -0.10
N LYS A 123 -6.44 9.70 0.86
CA LYS A 123 -5.86 9.48 2.19
C LYS A 123 -5.42 8.03 2.33
N ILE A 124 -4.15 7.82 2.67
CA ILE A 124 -3.54 6.50 2.84
C ILE A 124 -3.04 6.39 4.27
N ASN A 125 -3.51 5.39 5.00
CA ASN A 125 -3.03 5.07 6.33
C ASN A 125 -2.50 3.65 6.34
N THR A 126 -1.23 3.46 6.69
CA THR A 126 -0.61 2.14 6.76
C THR A 126 0.04 1.91 8.12
N SER A 127 -0.09 0.70 8.65
CA SER A 127 0.51 0.35 9.94
C SER A 127 0.73 -1.15 10.11
N SER A 128 1.55 -1.53 11.10
CA SER A 128 1.69 -2.93 11.50
C SER A 128 2.10 -3.85 10.36
N SER A 129 3.23 -3.54 9.73
CA SER A 129 3.83 -4.30 8.63
C SER A 129 2.92 -4.46 7.40
N ALA A 130 2.07 -3.47 7.15
CA ALA A 130 1.22 -3.45 5.96
C ALA A 130 1.97 -2.85 4.76
N ASP A 131 1.57 -3.27 3.55
CA ASP A 131 2.13 -2.78 2.29
C ASP A 131 1.06 -2.09 1.45
N PHE A 132 1.39 -0.91 0.91
CA PHE A 132 0.56 -0.18 -0.04
C PHE A 132 1.35 0.18 -1.30
N SER A 133 0.78 -0.05 -2.48
CA SER A 133 1.45 0.33 -3.74
C SER A 133 0.47 0.74 -4.82
N GLY A 134 0.92 1.60 -5.75
CA GLY A 134 0.10 1.96 -6.91
C GLY A 134 0.53 3.19 -7.68
N THR A 135 -0.30 3.55 -8.65
CA THR A 135 -0.17 4.79 -9.43
C THR A 135 -1.41 5.66 -9.21
N VAL A 136 -1.20 6.96 -8.94
CA VAL A 136 -2.27 7.89 -8.57
C VAL A 136 -2.12 9.22 -9.30
N THR A 137 -3.23 9.77 -9.76
CA THR A 137 -3.35 11.16 -10.21
C THR A 137 -4.44 11.85 -9.40
N CYS A 138 -4.11 12.92 -8.69
CA CYS A 138 -5.07 13.65 -7.86
C CYS A 138 -4.61 15.08 -7.58
N ASN A 139 -5.45 15.89 -6.91
CA ASN A 139 -5.02 17.21 -6.44
C ASN A 139 -4.20 17.09 -5.16
N SER A 140 -4.63 16.26 -4.21
CA SER A 140 -3.95 16.15 -2.92
C SER A 140 -3.85 14.72 -2.42
N ILE A 141 -2.69 14.38 -1.83
CA ILE A 141 -2.43 13.08 -1.17
C ILE A 141 -1.99 13.32 0.27
N PHE A 142 -2.57 12.54 1.20
CA PHE A 142 -2.13 12.44 2.57
C PHE A 142 -1.70 11.00 2.87
N ILE A 143 -0.46 10.82 3.32
CA ILE A 143 0.09 9.52 3.70
C ILE A 143 0.45 9.55 5.17
N ASP A 144 -0.06 8.58 5.92
CA ASP A 144 0.33 8.30 7.30
C ASP A 144 0.83 6.85 7.37
N ALA A 145 2.14 6.68 7.63
CA ALA A 145 2.79 5.38 7.67
C ALA A 145 3.49 5.16 9.01
N SER A 146 3.23 4.02 9.65
CA SER A 146 3.80 3.71 10.95
C SER A 146 4.05 2.22 11.16
N SER A 147 4.81 1.90 12.21
CA SER A 147 4.94 0.51 12.69
C SER A 147 5.39 -0.46 11.59
N SER A 148 6.54 -0.16 10.98
CA SER A 148 7.21 -0.98 9.96
C SER A 148 6.35 -1.24 8.70
N SER A 149 5.43 -0.33 8.37
CA SER A 149 4.67 -0.41 7.13
C SER A 149 5.41 0.20 5.94
N ASN A 150 5.04 -0.20 4.72
CA ASN A 150 5.66 0.27 3.50
C ASN A 150 4.63 0.90 2.56
N VAL A 151 5.00 2.02 1.95
CA VAL A 151 4.20 2.69 0.92
C VAL A 151 5.08 2.95 -0.31
N ALA A 152 4.63 2.52 -1.49
CA ALA A 152 5.32 2.75 -2.76
C ALA A 152 4.35 3.36 -3.79
N LEU A 153 4.56 4.61 -4.18
CA LEU A 153 3.66 5.33 -5.08
C LEU A 153 4.39 5.96 -6.25
N ASN A 154 3.77 5.84 -7.43
CA ASN A 154 4.06 6.70 -8.57
C ASN A 154 2.89 7.67 -8.75
N MET A 155 3.16 8.99 -8.80
CA MET A 155 2.07 9.96 -8.71
C MET A 155 2.26 11.20 -9.58
N ALA A 156 1.12 11.83 -9.89
CA ALA A 156 1.04 13.20 -10.34
C ALA A 156 0.00 13.92 -9.47
N THR A 157 0.44 14.89 -8.67
CA THR A 157 -0.41 15.59 -7.70
C THR A 157 0.05 17.04 -7.54
N ASP A 158 -0.84 17.93 -7.09
CA ASP A 158 -0.46 19.30 -6.76
C ASP A 158 0.18 19.35 -5.37
N ASP A 159 -0.45 18.69 -4.38
CA ASP A 159 0.01 18.72 -3.00
C ASP A 159 0.14 17.31 -2.42
N ILE A 160 1.23 17.09 -1.69
CA ILE A 160 1.41 15.86 -0.91
C ILE A 160 1.93 16.16 0.50
N ALA A 161 1.31 15.54 1.49
CA ALA A 161 1.78 15.52 2.86
C ALA A 161 2.00 14.09 3.34
N VAL A 162 3.20 13.84 3.86
CA VAL A 162 3.64 12.53 4.35
C VAL A 162 4.04 12.63 5.80
N SER A 163 3.42 11.83 6.65
CA SER A 163 3.82 11.61 8.04
C SER A 163 4.27 10.17 8.19
N LEU A 164 5.49 9.96 8.68
CA LEU A 164 6.03 8.61 8.81
C LEU A 164 6.82 8.44 10.11
N SER A 165 6.64 7.28 10.74
CA SER A 165 7.26 6.99 12.04
C SER A 165 7.48 5.50 12.29
N SER A 166 8.22 5.19 13.36
CA SER A 166 8.31 3.81 13.86
C SER A 166 8.78 2.80 12.82
N SER A 167 9.92 3.12 12.18
CA SER A 167 10.58 2.28 11.18
C SER A 167 9.73 1.98 9.94
N SER A 168 8.78 2.86 9.61
CA SER A 168 8.05 2.77 8.34
C SER A 168 8.90 3.28 7.18
N SER A 169 8.59 2.84 5.97
CA SER A 169 9.27 3.22 4.73
C SER A 169 8.29 3.75 3.69
N VAL A 170 8.62 4.90 3.08
CA VAL A 170 7.81 5.52 2.03
C VAL A 170 8.69 5.81 0.82
N SER A 171 8.34 5.27 -0.35
CA SER A 171 9.02 5.51 -1.62
C SER A 171 8.09 6.21 -2.60
N LEU A 172 8.49 7.39 -3.06
CA LEU A 172 7.67 8.26 -3.90
C LEU A 172 8.36 8.55 -5.23
N LYS A 173 7.59 8.47 -6.32
CA LYS A 173 8.05 8.78 -7.68
C LYS A 173 7.03 9.64 -8.42
N GLY A 174 7.49 10.39 -9.43
CA GLY A 174 6.63 11.18 -10.28
C GLY A 174 6.81 12.68 -10.09
N LYS A 175 5.71 13.44 -9.90
CA LYS A 175 5.78 14.89 -9.79
C LYS A 175 4.72 15.46 -8.84
N THR A 176 5.08 16.57 -8.18
CA THR A 176 4.19 17.37 -7.32
C THR A 176 4.62 18.84 -7.35
N ASP A 177 3.69 19.75 -7.05
CA ASP A 177 4.06 21.14 -6.81
C ASP A 177 4.59 21.34 -5.38
N ASN A 178 3.88 20.85 -4.39
CA ASN A 178 4.27 21.00 -2.98
C ASN A 178 4.44 19.64 -2.30
N LEU A 179 5.60 19.46 -1.67
CA LEU A 179 5.94 18.27 -0.89
C LEU A 179 6.16 18.67 0.57
N ALA A 180 5.40 18.08 1.49
CA ALA A 180 5.63 18.17 2.92
C ALA A 180 5.93 16.78 3.50
N ILE A 181 7.02 16.65 4.24
CA ILE A 181 7.43 15.40 4.90
C ILE A 181 7.72 15.67 6.37
N ASP A 182 7.12 14.85 7.23
CA ASP A 182 7.43 14.77 8.66
C ASP A 182 7.84 13.33 9.00
N ALA A 183 9.13 13.11 9.25
CA ALA A 183 9.72 11.80 9.49
C ALA A 183 10.33 11.70 10.89
N SER A 184 10.05 10.61 11.59
CA SER A 184 10.58 10.40 12.93
C SER A 184 10.81 8.92 13.26
N SER A 185 11.52 8.65 14.36
CA SER A 185 11.60 7.30 14.95
C SER A 185 12.11 6.24 13.96
N SER A 186 13.27 6.51 13.35
CA SER A 186 13.95 5.62 12.39
C SER A 186 13.10 5.28 11.15
N ALA A 187 12.24 6.19 10.75
CA ALA A 187 11.49 6.06 9.51
C ALA A 187 12.33 6.52 8.31
N ASP A 188 12.06 5.97 7.13
CA ASP A 188 12.81 6.20 5.90
C ASP A 188 11.89 6.70 4.78
N CYS A 189 12.22 7.85 4.16
CA CYS A 189 11.48 8.42 3.04
C CYS A 189 12.39 8.63 1.82
N ASP A 190 12.20 7.83 0.77
CA ASP A 190 12.89 8.01 -0.51
C ASP A 190 11.97 8.72 -1.52
N ALA A 191 12.12 10.02 -1.65
CA ALA A 191 11.44 10.88 -2.62
C ALA A 191 12.41 11.50 -3.65
N LYS A 192 13.60 10.92 -3.85
CA LYS A 192 14.57 11.41 -4.85
C LYS A 192 14.11 11.28 -6.31
N GLU A 193 13.13 10.41 -6.58
CA GLU A 193 12.50 10.25 -7.89
C GLU A 193 11.13 10.98 -7.99
N LEU A 194 10.73 11.73 -6.97
CA LEU A 194 9.58 12.61 -6.96
C LEU A 194 10.05 14.06 -7.20
N VAL A 195 9.84 14.57 -8.40
CA VAL A 195 10.17 15.96 -8.72
C VAL A 195 9.16 16.88 -8.03
N SER A 196 9.61 17.68 -7.05
CA SER A 196 8.80 18.71 -6.39
C SER A 196 9.25 20.10 -6.76
N ASN A 197 8.34 21.07 -6.86
CA ASN A 197 8.69 22.47 -7.00
C ASN A 197 9.18 23.04 -5.66
N MET A 198 8.43 22.82 -4.60
CA MET A 198 8.76 23.24 -3.24
C MET A 198 8.73 22.02 -2.32
N ALA A 199 9.74 21.92 -1.44
CA ALA A 199 9.80 20.87 -0.42
C ALA A 199 9.93 21.47 0.98
N GLN A 200 9.10 21.01 1.91
CA GLN A 200 9.24 21.24 3.35
C GLN A 200 9.48 19.90 4.04
N VAL A 201 10.60 19.75 4.72
CA VAL A 201 11.02 18.49 5.32
C VAL A 201 11.38 18.68 6.78
N SER A 202 10.76 17.93 7.65
CA SER A 202 11.11 17.78 9.06
C SER A 202 11.53 16.35 9.32
N ALA A 203 12.74 16.15 9.83
CA ALA A 203 13.29 14.84 10.14
C ALA A 203 13.85 14.82 11.57
N SER A 204 13.51 13.81 12.35
CA SER A 204 13.95 13.68 13.73
C SER A 204 14.18 12.22 14.13
N THR A 205 14.90 12.03 15.24
CA THR A 205 15.03 10.71 15.88
C THR A 205 15.50 9.62 14.93
N SER A 206 16.68 9.83 14.32
CA SER A 206 17.35 8.87 13.43
C SER A 206 16.57 8.50 12.17
N SER A 207 15.68 9.38 11.70
CA SER A 207 15.01 9.18 10.41
C SER A 207 15.92 9.64 9.25
N ASP A 208 15.72 9.04 8.07
CA ASP A 208 16.46 9.38 6.83
C ASP A 208 15.49 9.82 5.73
N VAL A 209 15.72 10.98 5.12
CA VAL A 209 14.84 11.55 4.10
C VAL A 209 15.63 11.99 2.89
N HIS A 210 15.25 11.50 1.71
CA HIS A 210 15.82 11.90 0.42
C HIS A 210 14.76 12.64 -0.41
N VAL A 211 15.06 13.88 -0.86
CA VAL A 211 14.10 14.68 -1.65
C VAL A 211 14.74 15.33 -2.86
N LEU A 212 13.99 15.47 -3.95
CA LEU A 212 14.36 16.26 -5.12
C LEU A 212 13.43 17.48 -5.19
N ALA A 213 14.02 18.68 -5.08
CA ALA A 213 13.29 19.92 -5.22
C ALA A 213 13.91 20.80 -6.33
N LEU A 214 13.09 21.61 -7.01
CA LEU A 214 13.54 22.46 -8.13
C LEU A 214 13.72 23.92 -7.73
N ASN A 215 12.83 24.49 -6.90
CA ASN A 215 12.77 25.92 -6.63
C ASN A 215 13.10 26.27 -5.19
N GLY A 216 12.69 25.43 -4.21
CA GLY A 216 12.94 25.76 -2.82
C GLY A 216 12.85 24.57 -1.86
N LEU A 217 13.61 24.69 -0.77
CA LEU A 217 13.66 23.73 0.33
C LEU A 217 13.64 24.44 1.68
N ASP A 218 12.73 24.04 2.57
CA ASP A 218 12.81 24.33 4.02
C ASP A 218 13.02 22.98 4.74
N ALA A 219 14.24 22.77 5.27
CA ALA A 219 14.63 21.50 5.88
C ALA A 219 15.02 21.72 7.34
N THR A 220 14.45 20.89 8.22
CA THR A 220 14.81 20.84 9.64
C THR A 220 15.19 19.42 10.02
N ALA A 221 16.45 19.23 10.45
CA ALA A 221 16.96 17.94 10.91
C ALA A 221 17.38 18.02 12.38
N SER A 222 16.95 17.04 13.18
CA SER A 222 17.29 16.97 14.59
C SER A 222 17.50 15.55 15.09
N THR A 223 18.13 15.40 16.24
CA THR A 223 18.24 14.11 16.95
C THR A 223 18.74 12.98 16.04
N SER A 224 19.92 13.23 15.43
CA SER A 224 20.62 12.29 14.54
C SER A 224 19.84 11.91 13.28
N ALA A 225 18.89 12.71 12.84
CA ALA A 225 18.21 12.52 11.57
C ALA A 225 19.07 13.05 10.41
N SER A 226 18.85 12.51 9.21
CA SER A 226 19.55 12.86 7.99
C SER A 226 18.55 13.28 6.91
N ILE A 227 18.79 14.42 6.27
CA ILE A 227 18.07 14.88 5.09
C ILE A 227 19.07 15.06 3.95
N LYS A 228 18.87 14.33 2.84
CA LYS A 228 19.65 14.49 1.62
C LYS A 228 18.76 15.07 0.53
N TYR A 229 19.18 16.20 -0.02
CA TYR A 229 18.41 16.83 -1.09
C TYR A 229 19.20 16.92 -2.39
N TYR A 230 18.45 16.79 -3.48
CA TYR A 230 18.90 16.84 -4.86
C TYR A 230 18.31 18.07 -5.54
N GLY A 231 19.01 18.60 -6.53
CA GLY A 231 18.59 19.77 -7.30
C GLY A 231 19.45 21.00 -7.02
N LYS A 232 19.37 21.97 -7.96
CA LYS A 232 20.02 23.27 -7.82
C LYS A 232 18.94 24.27 -7.44
N LEU A 233 18.88 24.63 -6.17
CA LEU A 233 17.82 25.43 -5.56
C LEU A 233 18.19 26.90 -5.46
N ASP A 234 17.23 27.78 -5.73
CA ASP A 234 17.40 29.23 -5.54
C ASP A 234 17.12 29.66 -4.09
N LYS A 235 16.28 28.91 -3.38
CA LYS A 235 15.88 29.21 -2.01
C LYS A 235 16.07 27.98 -1.12
N VAL A 236 17.01 28.06 -0.20
CA VAL A 236 17.27 26.99 0.77
C VAL A 236 17.29 27.56 2.17
N LYS A 237 16.46 26.99 3.05
CA LYS A 237 16.48 27.26 4.48
C LYS A 237 16.75 25.95 5.20
N ILE A 238 17.83 25.91 5.99
CA ILE A 238 18.29 24.73 6.72
C ILE A 238 18.36 25.06 8.20
N ASN A 239 17.78 24.18 9.01
CA ASN A 239 17.89 24.17 10.46
C ASN A 239 18.40 22.81 10.91
N GLU A 240 19.53 22.79 11.59
CA GLU A 240 20.15 21.58 12.13
C GLU A 240 20.31 21.70 13.64
N SER A 241 20.01 20.64 14.36
CA SER A 241 20.22 20.58 15.80
C SER A 241 20.47 19.14 16.26
N THR A 242 21.06 18.98 17.43
CA THR A 242 21.22 17.69 18.12
C THR A 242 21.73 16.58 17.19
N SER A 243 22.84 16.88 16.48
CA SER A 243 23.46 15.96 15.50
C SER A 243 22.58 15.59 14.29
N GLY A 244 21.56 16.38 13.99
CA GLY A 244 20.85 16.29 12.71
C GLY A 244 21.69 16.86 11.57
N SER A 245 21.53 16.35 10.35
CA SER A 245 22.29 16.82 9.18
C SER A 245 21.41 17.00 7.95
N VAL A 246 21.72 18.04 7.16
CA VAL A 246 21.09 18.32 5.86
C VAL A 246 22.19 18.47 4.81
N GLU A 247 22.22 17.61 3.82
CA GLU A 247 23.29 17.55 2.82
C GLU A 247 22.74 17.65 1.39
N GLN A 248 23.41 18.48 0.56
CA GLN A 248 23.14 18.51 -0.87
C GLN A 248 23.94 17.42 -1.58
N ILE A 249 23.25 16.55 -2.30
CA ILE A 249 23.85 15.53 -3.14
C ILE A 249 23.91 16.02 -4.60
N LYS A 250 25.07 15.88 -5.22
CA LYS A 250 25.36 16.35 -6.60
C LYS A 250 24.98 15.30 -7.64
#